data_1d7b1f0d171ac4b5bd8a6b9e792668f7
#
_entry.id   1d7b1f0d171ac4b5bd8a6b9e792668f7
#
_cell.length_a   1.000
_cell.length_b   1.000
_cell.length_c   1.000
_cell.angle_alpha   90.00
_cell.angle_beta   90.00
_cell.angle_gamma   90.00
#
_symmetry.space_group_name_H-M   'P 1'
#
loop_
_entity.id
_entity.type
_entity.pdbx_description
1 polymer ?
#
loop_
_entity_poly.entity_id
_entity_poly.type
_entity_poly.pdbx_seq_one_letter_code
_entity_poly.pdbx_strand_id
1 'polypeptide(L)'
;MATKKQVIKGKKAVPVKKTNAKTIKYGLYIVIFLIIAVITVIFITFFKSGPSKSQSRHLMNSGNIALVQCFKNPDFPEKHGMRPPFAIDLKQDMFSKGLKIIEAATGKVLKLPGWDTFGYLGLYTLDDAGNIYTSPVPYVSINFNPPEDQNRILRVDNANGEMAEFLRLPSVNKPTQNNPYGVIGLGFDCETKSLYATSVAGSEYEKETGRIFQINPSTKEIVDTYDDFDALGIALFVGIDGKRAYLGHARKPDIYSVGIDTDGSFKNDLRFEFSLVDVPNGSYNKAHRIKIDGDIMTLKTREFSYTLITASDVMRTVYKFSYDRSDGKWKFLELAEE
;
A
#
# COMPACT_ATOMS: atom_id res chain seq x y z
N MET A 1 -59.68 -53.35 13.39
CA MET A 1 -58.39 -52.84 13.89
C MET A 1 -58.64 -51.56 14.65
N ALA A 2 -58.36 -51.56 15.93
CA ALA A 2 -58.78 -50.54 16.89
C ALA A 2 -57.75 -49.42 17.06
N THR A 3 -58.21 -48.17 16.84
CA THR A 3 -57.40 -46.96 17.00
C THR A 3 -57.44 -46.50 18.48
N LYS A 4 -56.30 -46.52 19.18
CA LYS A 4 -56.18 -46.02 20.57
C LYS A 4 -56.07 -44.48 20.54
N LYS A 5 -57.04 -43.80 21.20
CA LYS A 5 -56.98 -42.38 21.54
C LYS A 5 -56.11 -42.19 22.78
N GLN A 6 -55.03 -41.39 22.65
CA GLN A 6 -54.27 -40.92 23.80
C GLN A 6 -54.90 -39.63 24.34
N VAL A 7 -55.15 -39.65 25.66
CA VAL A 7 -55.65 -38.50 26.43
C VAL A 7 -54.47 -37.68 26.92
N ILE A 8 -54.37 -36.41 26.48
CA ILE A 8 -53.37 -35.46 26.94
C ILE A 8 -53.87 -34.76 28.21
N LYS A 9 -53.15 -35.01 29.32
CA LYS A 9 -53.39 -34.33 30.61
C LYS A 9 -52.93 -32.88 30.55
N GLY A 10 -53.83 -31.94 30.85
CA GLY A 10 -53.58 -30.49 30.90
C GLY A 10 -52.59 -30.11 31.98
N LYS A 11 -51.58 -29.33 31.62
CA LYS A 11 -50.63 -28.67 32.53
C LYS A 11 -51.31 -27.45 33.14
N LYS A 12 -51.26 -27.34 34.48
CA LYS A 12 -51.72 -26.19 35.27
C LYS A 12 -50.88 -24.96 34.93
N ALA A 13 -51.55 -23.83 34.60
CA ALA A 13 -50.93 -22.54 34.36
C ALA A 13 -50.32 -21.96 35.65
N VAL A 14 -49.09 -21.50 35.56
CA VAL A 14 -48.39 -20.78 36.62
C VAL A 14 -48.81 -19.31 36.61
N PRO A 15 -49.16 -18.67 37.72
CA PRO A 15 -49.59 -17.27 37.73
C PRO A 15 -48.45 -16.30 37.38
N VAL A 16 -48.62 -15.51 36.34
CA VAL A 16 -47.70 -14.43 35.95
C VAL A 16 -47.88 -13.26 36.92
N LYS A 17 -46.85 -12.92 37.69
CA LYS A 17 -46.81 -11.69 38.50
C LYS A 17 -46.88 -10.48 37.61
N LYS A 18 -47.95 -9.66 37.72
CA LYS A 18 -48.07 -8.35 37.06
C LYS A 18 -47.02 -7.40 37.64
N THR A 19 -45.93 -7.16 36.92
CA THR A 19 -44.97 -6.10 37.23
C THR A 19 -45.59 -4.74 36.91
N ASN A 20 -45.50 -3.78 37.85
CA ASN A 20 -46.07 -2.44 37.71
C ASN A 20 -45.37 -1.68 36.57
N ALA A 21 -46.16 -1.22 35.58
CA ALA A 21 -45.67 -0.49 34.39
C ALA A 21 -44.89 0.79 34.70
N LYS A 22 -45.05 1.38 35.87
CA LYS A 22 -44.24 2.53 36.36
C LYS A 22 -42.79 2.17 36.64
N THR A 23 -42.54 1.04 37.28
CA THR A 23 -41.19 0.58 37.65
C THR A 23 -40.37 0.25 36.41
N ILE A 24 -40.98 -0.25 35.35
CA ILE A 24 -40.31 -0.53 34.05
C ILE A 24 -39.85 0.75 33.36
N LYS A 25 -40.66 1.82 33.40
CA LYS A 25 -40.29 3.12 32.79
C LYS A 25 -39.10 3.74 33.47
N TYR A 26 -39.02 3.74 34.79
CA TYR A 26 -37.86 4.29 35.54
C TYR A 26 -36.58 3.48 35.28
N GLY A 27 -36.69 2.16 35.22
CA GLY A 27 -35.56 1.30 34.87
C GLY A 27 -34.98 1.61 33.45
N LEU A 28 -35.87 1.86 32.49
CA LEU A 28 -35.49 2.18 31.12
C LEU A 28 -34.75 3.55 31.04
N TYR A 29 -35.22 4.57 31.77
CA TYR A 29 -34.55 5.87 31.81
C TYR A 29 -33.17 5.81 32.45
N ILE A 30 -32.98 5.00 33.49
CA ILE A 30 -31.66 4.82 34.14
C ILE A 30 -30.69 4.13 33.18
N VAL A 31 -31.11 3.13 32.43
CA VAL A 31 -30.27 2.45 31.42
C VAL A 31 -29.88 3.38 30.29
N ILE A 32 -30.82 4.17 29.78
CA ILE A 32 -30.53 5.17 28.72
C ILE A 32 -29.55 6.23 29.21
N PHE A 33 -29.71 6.73 30.46
CA PHE A 33 -28.78 7.70 31.02
C PHE A 33 -27.35 7.15 31.19
N LEU A 34 -27.22 5.89 31.63
CA LEU A 34 -25.92 5.22 31.73
C LEU A 34 -25.25 5.03 30.37
N ILE A 35 -26.01 4.68 29.33
CA ILE A 35 -25.49 4.54 27.97
C ILE A 35 -24.99 5.90 27.44
N ILE A 36 -25.75 6.98 27.64
CA ILE A 36 -25.34 8.32 27.24
C ILE A 36 -24.07 8.76 27.99
N ALA A 37 -23.98 8.48 29.30
CA ALA A 37 -22.80 8.79 30.08
C ALA A 37 -21.55 8.05 29.59
N VAL A 38 -21.66 6.76 29.26
CA VAL A 38 -20.56 5.98 28.70
C VAL A 38 -20.14 6.50 27.34
N ILE A 39 -21.09 6.82 26.44
CA ILE A 39 -20.80 7.39 25.13
C ILE A 39 -20.08 8.75 25.28
N THR A 40 -20.52 9.59 26.24
CA THR A 40 -19.91 10.90 26.48
C THR A 40 -18.46 10.75 26.98
N VAL A 41 -18.18 9.79 27.87
CA VAL A 41 -16.82 9.50 28.35
C VAL A 41 -15.93 8.99 27.21
N ILE A 42 -16.43 8.08 26.38
CA ILE A 42 -15.71 7.58 25.19
C ILE A 42 -15.43 8.75 24.24
N PHE A 43 -16.40 9.62 23.99
CA PHE A 43 -16.24 10.77 23.10
C PHE A 43 -15.18 11.76 23.64
N ILE A 44 -15.18 12.04 24.95
CA ILE A 44 -14.18 12.92 25.59
C ILE A 44 -12.78 12.30 25.56
N THR A 45 -12.63 10.99 25.71
CA THR A 45 -11.33 10.32 25.63
C THR A 45 -10.79 10.27 24.19
N PHE A 46 -11.65 10.09 23.19
CA PHE A 46 -11.27 10.15 21.78
C PHE A 46 -10.93 11.57 21.29
N PHE A 47 -11.61 12.60 21.79
CA PHE A 47 -11.34 14.00 21.41
C PHE A 47 -10.22 14.68 22.20
N LYS A 48 -9.75 14.10 23.32
CA LYS A 48 -8.56 14.61 24.04
C LYS A 48 -7.23 14.23 23.38
N SER A 49 -7.22 13.26 22.45
CA SER A 49 -6.11 13.09 21.53
C SER A 49 -6.23 14.11 20.39
N GLY A 50 -5.90 15.35 20.67
CA GLY A 50 -5.78 16.42 19.69
C GLY A 50 -4.80 16.02 18.59
N PRO A 51 -4.94 16.58 17.36
CA PRO A 51 -4.04 16.27 16.27
C PRO A 51 -2.62 16.57 16.72
N SER A 52 -1.77 15.55 16.73
CA SER A 52 -0.33 15.68 16.90
C SER A 52 0.14 16.68 15.85
N LYS A 53 0.51 17.88 16.26
CA LYS A 53 1.24 18.82 15.43
C LYS A 53 2.50 18.09 14.98
N SER A 54 2.57 17.76 13.70
CA SER A 54 3.80 17.38 13.03
C SER A 54 4.77 18.55 13.17
N GLN A 55 5.48 18.58 14.29
CA GLN A 55 6.67 19.41 14.42
C GLN A 55 7.75 18.72 13.61
N SER A 56 8.13 19.34 12.51
CA SER A 56 9.43 19.12 11.88
C SER A 56 10.51 19.43 12.94
N ARG A 57 10.86 18.42 13.73
CA ARG A 57 12.04 18.50 14.59
C ARG A 57 13.26 18.29 13.71
N HIS A 58 13.94 19.39 13.42
CA HIS A 58 15.37 19.35 13.16
C HIS A 58 16.04 18.71 14.37
N LEU A 59 16.28 17.42 14.33
CA LEU A 59 17.19 16.73 15.22
C LEU A 59 18.54 16.66 14.51
N MET A 60 19.32 17.74 14.65
CA MET A 60 20.77 17.63 14.63
C MET A 60 21.18 16.99 15.95
N ASN A 61 21.51 15.69 15.92
CA ASN A 61 22.56 15.14 16.78
C ASN A 61 23.00 13.76 16.29
N SER A 62 24.29 13.67 16.05
CA SER A 62 25.14 12.48 16.00
C SER A 62 24.63 11.21 15.31
N GLY A 63 25.05 10.99 14.08
CA GLY A 63 25.35 9.64 13.60
C GLY A 63 24.22 8.87 12.90
N ASN A 64 22.98 9.33 12.88
CA ASN A 64 21.90 8.65 12.17
C ASN A 64 21.62 9.34 10.83
N ILE A 65 22.19 8.80 9.77
CA ILE A 65 21.82 9.15 8.40
C ILE A 65 20.47 8.44 8.12
N ALA A 66 19.38 9.09 8.47
CA ALA A 66 18.06 8.66 7.99
C ALA A 66 17.89 9.19 6.56
N LEU A 67 17.31 8.39 5.66
CA LEU A 67 16.83 8.91 4.37
C LEU A 67 15.90 10.09 4.62
N VAL A 68 16.25 11.23 4.06
CA VAL A 68 15.40 12.42 4.13
C VAL A 68 14.16 12.13 3.26
N GLN A 69 13.00 12.02 3.88
CA GLN A 69 11.75 12.00 3.12
C GLN A 69 11.49 13.42 2.61
N CYS A 70 11.63 13.59 1.31
CA CYS A 70 11.43 14.87 0.65
C CYS A 70 10.07 15.00 -0.05
N PHE A 71 9.19 14.04 0.14
CA PHE A 71 7.90 14.03 -0.55
C PHE A 71 7.10 15.28 -0.21
N LYS A 72 6.76 16.02 -1.25
CA LYS A 72 5.86 17.16 -1.17
C LYS A 72 4.44 16.72 -1.54
N ASN A 73 3.45 17.25 -0.83
CA ASN A 73 2.07 17.12 -1.29
C ASN A 73 1.90 17.87 -2.62
N PRO A 74 1.08 17.36 -3.56
CA PRO A 74 0.77 18.10 -4.77
C PRO A 74 0.06 19.42 -4.46
N ASP A 75 0.34 20.47 -5.24
CA ASP A 75 -0.22 21.80 -5.04
C ASP A 75 -1.59 21.97 -5.73
N PHE A 76 -1.86 21.22 -6.81
CA PHE A 76 -3.10 21.38 -7.57
C PHE A 76 -4.39 21.13 -6.77
N PRO A 77 -4.47 20.23 -5.75
CA PRO A 77 -5.70 20.05 -4.99
C PRO A 77 -6.13 21.31 -4.24
N GLU A 78 -5.18 22.16 -3.82
CA GLU A 78 -5.50 23.43 -3.15
C GLU A 78 -6.24 24.39 -4.07
N LYS A 79 -5.93 24.39 -5.39
CA LYS A 79 -6.65 25.17 -6.39
C LYS A 79 -8.10 24.71 -6.58
N HIS A 80 -8.41 23.49 -6.13
CA HIS A 80 -9.78 22.94 -6.08
C HIS A 80 -10.43 23.06 -4.69
N GLY A 81 -9.86 23.90 -3.84
CA GLY A 81 -10.40 24.20 -2.51
C GLY A 81 -10.27 23.05 -1.52
N MET A 82 -9.23 22.24 -1.64
CA MET A 82 -8.86 21.20 -0.69
C MET A 82 -7.69 21.70 0.18
N ARG A 83 -7.53 21.11 1.37
CA ARG A 83 -6.46 21.43 2.31
C ARG A 83 -5.62 20.20 2.65
N PRO A 84 -4.28 20.30 2.66
CA PRO A 84 -3.44 19.18 3.05
C PRO A 84 -3.65 18.81 4.54
N PRO A 85 -3.32 17.57 4.96
CA PRO A 85 -2.70 16.54 4.15
C PRO A 85 -3.69 15.80 3.23
N PHE A 86 -3.17 15.31 2.10
CA PHE A 86 -3.95 14.54 1.15
C PHE A 86 -3.55 13.06 1.18
N ALA A 87 -4.53 12.19 0.98
CA ALA A 87 -4.32 10.80 0.66
C ALA A 87 -4.54 10.58 -0.85
N ILE A 88 -3.68 9.78 -1.47
CA ILE A 88 -3.86 9.33 -2.84
C ILE A 88 -4.51 7.95 -2.79
N ASP A 89 -5.69 7.84 -3.39
CA ASP A 89 -6.44 6.59 -3.45
C ASP A 89 -6.42 6.02 -4.88
N LEU A 90 -5.87 4.83 -4.99
CA LEU A 90 -5.84 4.01 -6.21
C LEU A 90 -6.81 2.82 -6.10
N LYS A 91 -7.77 2.87 -5.18
CA LYS A 91 -8.72 1.77 -4.98
C LYS A 91 -9.48 1.53 -6.27
N GLN A 92 -9.41 0.28 -6.72
CA GLN A 92 -10.00 -0.18 -7.96
C GLN A 92 -11.33 -0.86 -7.66
N ASP A 93 -12.36 -0.40 -8.32
CA ASP A 93 -13.62 -1.12 -8.41
C ASP A 93 -14.14 -1.04 -9.86
N MET A 94 -15.21 -1.76 -10.16
CA MET A 94 -15.75 -1.82 -11.52
C MET A 94 -16.06 -0.44 -12.13
N PHE A 95 -16.30 0.57 -11.28
CA PHE A 95 -16.69 1.92 -11.67
C PHE A 95 -15.61 2.98 -11.46
N SER A 96 -14.51 2.61 -10.78
CA SER A 96 -13.43 3.54 -10.40
C SER A 96 -12.14 3.22 -11.12
N LYS A 97 -11.78 4.05 -12.10
CA LYS A 97 -10.49 4.06 -12.81
C LYS A 97 -9.73 5.33 -12.46
N GLY A 98 -8.46 5.38 -12.82
CA GLY A 98 -7.59 6.50 -12.49
C GLY A 98 -7.24 6.56 -11.01
N LEU A 99 -6.98 7.77 -10.52
CA LEU A 99 -6.71 8.02 -9.10
C LEU A 99 -7.72 9.01 -8.51
N LYS A 100 -7.76 9.10 -7.19
CA LYS A 100 -8.52 10.09 -6.43
C LYS A 100 -7.58 10.74 -5.41
N ILE A 101 -7.76 12.02 -5.17
CA ILE A 101 -7.13 12.73 -4.04
C ILE A 101 -8.20 12.91 -2.97
N ILE A 102 -7.89 12.53 -1.74
CA ILE A 102 -8.80 12.63 -0.60
C ILE A 102 -8.20 13.59 0.41
N GLU A 103 -8.94 14.63 0.76
CA GLU A 103 -8.60 15.52 1.88
C GLU A 103 -8.79 14.75 3.20
N ALA A 104 -7.71 14.56 3.94
CA ALA A 104 -7.74 13.69 5.11
C ALA A 104 -8.66 14.21 6.23
N ALA A 105 -8.82 15.53 6.34
CA ALA A 105 -9.61 16.17 7.40
C ALA A 105 -11.13 16.08 7.15
N THR A 106 -11.57 16.14 5.89
CA THR A 106 -13.00 16.26 5.53
C THR A 106 -13.54 15.06 4.76
N GLY A 107 -12.66 14.23 4.20
CA GLY A 107 -13.04 13.17 3.27
C GLY A 107 -13.44 13.69 1.88
N LYS A 108 -13.27 14.99 1.59
CA LYS A 108 -13.54 15.56 0.27
C LYS A 108 -12.70 14.85 -0.78
N VAL A 109 -13.32 14.44 -1.88
CA VAL A 109 -12.66 13.71 -2.97
C VAL A 109 -12.52 14.61 -4.18
N LEU A 110 -11.33 14.64 -4.75
CA LEU A 110 -11.03 15.26 -6.05
C LEU A 110 -10.67 14.16 -7.05
N LYS A 111 -11.33 14.19 -8.19
CA LYS A 111 -11.03 13.39 -9.38
C LYS A 111 -11.09 14.30 -10.58
N LEU A 112 -9.98 14.47 -11.29
CA LEU A 112 -9.93 15.34 -12.45
C LEU A 112 -10.39 14.61 -13.72
N PRO A 113 -10.99 15.33 -14.69
CA PRO A 113 -11.33 14.79 -15.99
C PRO A 113 -10.11 14.20 -16.69
N GLY A 114 -10.29 13.08 -17.39
CA GLY A 114 -9.23 12.43 -18.14
C GLY A 114 -8.42 11.39 -17.35
N TRP A 115 -8.41 11.40 -16.02
CA TRP A 115 -7.68 10.38 -15.26
C TRP A 115 -8.19 8.95 -15.50
N ASP A 116 -9.49 8.82 -15.82
CA ASP A 116 -10.11 7.52 -16.12
C ASP A 116 -9.61 6.89 -17.42
N THR A 117 -9.10 7.69 -18.35
CA THR A 117 -8.62 7.21 -19.64
C THR A 117 -7.36 6.35 -19.52
N PHE A 118 -6.64 6.47 -18.39
CA PHE A 118 -5.45 5.67 -18.09
C PHE A 118 -5.77 4.31 -17.44
N GLY A 119 -7.06 4.01 -17.24
CA GLY A 119 -7.52 2.73 -16.70
C GLY A 119 -7.24 2.57 -15.22
N TYR A 120 -6.93 1.34 -14.80
CA TYR A 120 -6.63 1.00 -13.42
C TYR A 120 -5.16 1.24 -13.11
N LEU A 121 -4.89 1.87 -11.96
CA LEU A 121 -3.55 2.23 -11.51
C LEU A 121 -3.17 1.43 -10.26
N GLY A 122 -1.94 0.95 -10.18
CA GLY A 122 -1.55 -0.05 -9.16
C GLY A 122 -0.76 0.48 -7.98
N LEU A 123 0.03 1.52 -8.19
CA LEU A 123 0.97 2.06 -7.20
C LEU A 123 1.27 3.51 -7.50
N TYR A 124 1.87 4.19 -6.54
CA TYR A 124 2.36 5.55 -6.76
C TYR A 124 3.57 5.86 -5.87
N THR A 125 4.34 6.84 -6.29
CA THR A 125 5.31 7.57 -5.47
C THR A 125 5.22 9.06 -5.77
N LEU A 126 5.76 9.88 -4.87
CA LEU A 126 5.85 11.32 -5.02
C LEU A 126 7.31 11.72 -5.18
N ASP A 127 7.57 12.80 -5.91
CA ASP A 127 8.85 13.46 -5.89
C ASP A 127 8.86 14.66 -4.92
N ASP A 128 10.00 15.33 -4.84
CA ASP A 128 10.19 16.53 -4.02
C ASP A 128 9.55 17.79 -4.59
N ALA A 129 9.14 17.75 -5.85
CA ALA A 129 8.35 18.81 -6.48
C ALA A 129 6.84 18.66 -6.25
N GLY A 130 6.38 17.47 -5.80
CA GLY A 130 4.97 17.15 -5.60
C GLY A 130 4.30 16.54 -6.81
N ASN A 131 5.05 16.09 -7.82
CA ASN A 131 4.49 15.28 -8.88
C ASN A 131 4.16 13.88 -8.36
N ILE A 132 3.09 13.28 -8.90
CA ILE A 132 2.72 11.90 -8.59
C ILE A 132 3.13 11.02 -9.76
N TYR A 133 3.96 10.00 -9.50
CA TYR A 133 4.27 8.97 -10.48
C TYR A 133 3.46 7.72 -10.15
N THR A 134 2.85 7.12 -11.17
CA THR A 134 2.01 5.93 -11.05
C THR A 134 2.17 5.05 -12.28
N SER A 135 1.64 3.84 -12.24
CA SER A 135 1.66 2.93 -13.39
C SER A 135 0.32 2.22 -13.55
N PRO A 136 -0.05 1.85 -14.78
CA PRO A 136 -1.16 0.95 -15.00
C PRO A 136 -0.97 -0.38 -14.30
N VAL A 137 -2.06 -1.03 -13.96
CA VAL A 137 -2.06 -2.39 -13.43
C VAL A 137 -3.10 -3.23 -14.17
N PRO A 138 -2.82 -4.50 -14.47
CA PRO A 138 -3.82 -5.36 -15.07
C PRO A 138 -4.99 -5.55 -14.11
N TYR A 139 -6.19 -5.52 -14.65
CA TYR A 139 -7.44 -5.76 -13.94
C TYR A 139 -8.13 -7.00 -14.54
N VAL A 140 -9.16 -7.50 -13.87
CA VAL A 140 -9.93 -8.70 -14.29
C VAL A 140 -10.34 -8.65 -15.76
N SER A 141 -10.55 -7.45 -16.30
CA SER A 141 -10.75 -7.25 -17.74
C SER A 141 -9.53 -6.55 -18.35
N ILE A 142 -8.74 -7.27 -19.12
CA ILE A 142 -7.61 -6.73 -19.88
C ILE A 142 -8.03 -5.68 -20.92
N ASN A 143 -9.31 -5.60 -21.26
CA ASN A 143 -9.84 -4.62 -22.21
C ASN A 143 -9.63 -3.16 -21.76
N PHE A 144 -9.46 -2.91 -20.45
CA PHE A 144 -9.23 -1.57 -19.93
C PHE A 144 -7.77 -1.24 -19.65
N ASN A 145 -6.93 -2.27 -19.53
CA ASN A 145 -5.52 -2.15 -19.29
C ASN A 145 -4.81 -3.22 -20.13
N PRO A 146 -4.69 -3.02 -21.45
CA PRO A 146 -4.06 -3.99 -22.34
C PRO A 146 -2.59 -4.22 -21.94
N PRO A 147 -2.07 -5.45 -22.10
CA PRO A 147 -0.72 -5.80 -21.66
C PRO A 147 0.37 -4.88 -22.21
N GLU A 148 0.24 -4.42 -23.45
CA GLU A 148 1.19 -3.52 -24.13
C GLU A 148 1.33 -2.16 -23.46
N ASP A 149 0.35 -1.76 -22.66
CA ASP A 149 0.33 -0.49 -21.94
C ASP A 149 0.80 -0.59 -20.48
N GLN A 150 1.11 -1.79 -20.00
CA GLN A 150 1.46 -2.00 -18.59
C GLN A 150 2.88 -1.55 -18.24
N ASN A 151 3.81 -1.56 -19.21
CA ASN A 151 5.21 -1.25 -18.94
C ASN A 151 5.52 0.23 -19.15
N ARG A 152 4.69 1.10 -18.55
CA ARG A 152 4.86 2.56 -18.60
C ARG A 152 4.63 3.21 -17.24
N ILE A 153 5.25 4.35 -17.07
CA ILE A 153 5.06 5.24 -15.92
C ILE A 153 4.20 6.42 -16.40
N LEU A 154 3.22 6.78 -15.60
CA LEU A 154 2.40 7.98 -15.77
C LEU A 154 2.85 9.02 -14.76
N ARG A 155 2.75 10.31 -15.10
CA ARG A 155 2.97 11.41 -14.17
C ARG A 155 1.74 12.29 -14.08
N VAL A 156 1.35 12.63 -12.85
CA VAL A 156 0.41 13.71 -12.57
C VAL A 156 1.22 14.95 -12.22
N ASP A 157 1.05 16.00 -12.98
CA ASP A 157 1.79 17.24 -12.81
C ASP A 157 1.33 17.96 -11.53
N ASN A 158 2.30 18.40 -10.72
CA ASN A 158 2.05 19.09 -9.46
C ASN A 158 1.24 20.39 -9.63
N ALA A 159 1.45 21.12 -10.72
CA ALA A 159 0.88 22.45 -10.85
C ALA A 159 -0.58 22.44 -11.29
N ASN A 160 -0.99 21.50 -12.17
CA ASN A 160 -2.31 21.49 -12.78
C ASN A 160 -3.08 20.18 -12.62
N GLY A 161 -2.44 19.11 -12.14
CA GLY A 161 -3.04 17.80 -11.99
C GLY A 161 -3.25 17.04 -13.30
N GLU A 162 -2.66 17.49 -14.42
CA GLU A 162 -2.72 16.77 -15.68
C GLU A 162 -1.96 15.44 -15.57
N MET A 163 -2.61 14.35 -15.97
CA MET A 163 -1.99 13.02 -16.03
C MET A 163 -1.58 12.73 -17.47
N ALA A 164 -0.33 12.33 -17.68
CA ALA A 164 0.20 11.97 -18.98
C ALA A 164 1.19 10.79 -18.87
N GLU A 165 1.44 10.11 -20.00
CA GLU A 165 2.55 9.15 -20.07
C GLU A 165 3.87 9.89 -19.85
N PHE A 166 4.59 9.46 -18.82
CA PHE A 166 5.89 10.03 -18.47
C PHE A 166 7.00 9.32 -19.23
N LEU A 167 7.03 7.99 -19.14
CA LEU A 167 8.06 7.16 -19.76
C LEU A 167 7.55 5.74 -19.99
N ARG A 168 7.85 5.17 -21.14
CA ARG A 168 7.64 3.75 -21.44
C ARG A 168 8.97 3.01 -21.26
N LEU A 169 8.97 2.00 -20.40
CA LEU A 169 10.18 1.25 -20.07
C LEU A 169 10.46 0.15 -21.10
N PRO A 170 11.73 -0.10 -21.45
CA PRO A 170 12.10 -1.25 -22.27
C PRO A 170 11.88 -2.56 -21.50
N SER A 171 11.57 -3.63 -22.21
CA SER A 171 11.48 -4.99 -21.68
C SER A 171 12.12 -5.98 -22.64
N VAL A 172 12.60 -7.11 -22.12
CA VAL A 172 13.17 -8.19 -22.96
C VAL A 172 12.09 -8.73 -23.89
N ASN A 173 10.92 -9.04 -23.33
CA ASN A 173 9.72 -9.41 -24.05
C ASN A 173 8.59 -8.46 -23.67
N LYS A 174 7.67 -8.21 -24.60
CA LYS A 174 6.47 -7.43 -24.30
C LYS A 174 5.57 -8.18 -23.32
N PRO A 175 4.85 -7.47 -22.45
CA PRO A 175 3.81 -8.08 -21.66
C PRO A 175 2.79 -8.82 -22.56
N THR A 176 2.30 -9.96 -22.09
CA THR A 176 1.34 -10.83 -22.80
C THR A 176 0.14 -11.14 -21.91
N GLN A 177 -0.82 -11.90 -22.41
CA GLN A 177 -1.93 -12.37 -21.57
C GLN A 177 -1.45 -13.34 -20.46
N ASN A 178 -0.32 -14.05 -20.67
CA ASN A 178 0.25 -14.96 -19.68
C ASN A 178 1.01 -14.22 -18.59
N ASN A 179 1.58 -13.05 -18.91
CA ASN A 179 2.12 -12.09 -17.96
C ASN A 179 1.72 -10.69 -18.41
N PRO A 180 0.55 -10.18 -17.98
CA PRO A 180 0.10 -8.86 -18.36
C PRO A 180 0.70 -7.75 -17.49
N TYR A 181 1.61 -8.06 -16.58
CA TYR A 181 2.23 -7.09 -15.69
C TYR A 181 3.40 -6.37 -16.36
N GLY A 182 3.54 -5.10 -16.04
CA GLY A 182 4.68 -4.26 -16.42
C GLY A 182 5.32 -3.68 -15.19
N VAL A 183 5.27 -2.33 -15.05
CA VAL A 183 5.78 -1.63 -13.88
C VAL A 183 4.94 -1.97 -12.65
N ILE A 184 5.60 -2.43 -11.58
CA ILE A 184 4.93 -2.96 -10.40
C ILE A 184 5.49 -2.42 -9.07
N GLY A 185 6.61 -1.71 -9.11
CA GLY A 185 7.21 -0.99 -7.99
C GLY A 185 7.68 0.40 -8.43
N LEU A 186 7.49 1.41 -7.56
CA LEU A 186 8.01 2.77 -7.74
C LEU A 186 8.56 3.29 -6.42
N GLY A 187 9.70 3.96 -6.48
CA GLY A 187 10.34 4.64 -5.38
C GLY A 187 11.04 5.91 -5.85
N PHE A 188 11.22 6.89 -4.96
CA PHE A 188 11.93 8.12 -5.28
C PHE A 188 13.04 8.35 -4.25
N ASP A 189 14.23 8.65 -4.71
CA ASP A 189 15.37 9.01 -3.88
C ASP A 189 15.55 10.52 -3.82
N CYS A 190 15.37 11.06 -2.66
CA CYS A 190 15.50 12.50 -2.40
C CYS A 190 16.90 13.05 -2.57
N GLU A 191 17.92 12.23 -2.36
CA GLU A 191 19.32 12.65 -2.40
C GLU A 191 19.81 12.78 -3.84
N THR A 192 19.59 11.74 -4.64
CA THR A 192 20.02 11.73 -6.05
C THR A 192 18.96 12.28 -7.01
N LYS A 193 17.74 12.57 -6.49
CA LYS A 193 16.56 12.98 -7.31
C LYS A 193 16.20 11.95 -8.37
N SER A 194 16.46 10.69 -8.10
CA SER A 194 16.20 9.59 -9.03
C SER A 194 14.87 8.92 -8.74
N LEU A 195 14.11 8.63 -9.79
CA LEU A 195 12.95 7.75 -9.74
C LEU A 195 13.41 6.33 -10.01
N TYR A 196 13.04 5.40 -9.15
CA TYR A 196 13.27 3.98 -9.35
C TYR A 196 11.96 3.28 -9.71
N ALA A 197 12.05 2.35 -10.65
CA ALA A 197 10.92 1.54 -11.08
C ALA A 197 11.32 0.07 -11.19
N THR A 198 10.46 -0.83 -10.70
CA THR A 198 10.59 -2.26 -10.94
C THR A 198 9.59 -2.71 -11.97
N SER A 199 10.00 -3.58 -12.88
CA SER A 199 9.14 -4.15 -13.91
C SER A 199 9.37 -5.65 -14.03
N VAL A 200 8.28 -6.41 -14.14
CA VAL A 200 8.28 -7.85 -14.41
C VAL A 200 7.84 -8.15 -15.85
N ALA A 201 7.85 -7.14 -16.71
CA ALA A 201 7.44 -7.24 -18.09
C ALA A 201 8.27 -8.28 -18.85
N GLY A 202 7.58 -9.25 -19.46
CA GLY A 202 8.22 -10.30 -20.27
C GLY A 202 8.76 -11.47 -19.48
N SER A 203 8.68 -11.47 -18.15
CA SER A 203 9.00 -12.63 -17.33
C SER A 203 7.94 -13.73 -17.52
N GLU A 204 8.36 -14.97 -17.46
CA GLU A 204 7.53 -16.15 -17.51
C GLU A 204 7.74 -17.00 -16.25
N TYR A 205 6.91 -18.00 -16.05
CA TYR A 205 7.00 -18.85 -14.87
C TYR A 205 8.40 -19.49 -14.71
N GLU A 206 9.03 -19.91 -15.82
CA GLU A 206 10.34 -20.56 -15.83
C GLU A 206 11.50 -19.58 -16.05
N LYS A 207 11.22 -18.36 -16.53
CA LYS A 207 12.27 -17.41 -16.94
C LYS A 207 12.04 -16.04 -16.31
N GLU A 208 13.01 -15.61 -15.53
CA GLU A 208 13.09 -14.28 -14.93
C GLU A 208 13.79 -13.31 -15.89
N THR A 209 13.11 -12.23 -16.27
CA THR A 209 13.63 -11.18 -17.16
C THR A 209 13.22 -9.79 -16.68
N GLY A 210 12.77 -9.70 -15.43
CA GLY A 210 12.40 -8.42 -14.80
C GLY A 210 13.61 -7.51 -14.66
N ARG A 211 13.31 -6.24 -14.50
CA ARG A 211 14.31 -5.16 -14.43
C ARG A 211 13.97 -4.14 -13.37
N ILE A 212 15.02 -3.55 -12.83
CA ILE A 212 14.92 -2.38 -11.96
C ILE A 212 15.61 -1.23 -12.68
N PHE A 213 14.95 -0.10 -12.76
CA PHE A 213 15.43 1.07 -13.49
C PHE A 213 15.72 2.22 -12.54
N GLN A 214 16.85 2.90 -12.74
CA GLN A 214 17.10 4.25 -12.26
C GLN A 214 16.75 5.23 -13.37
N ILE A 215 15.91 6.21 -13.08
CA ILE A 215 15.40 7.17 -14.07
C ILE A 215 15.64 8.59 -13.55
N ASN A 216 16.17 9.44 -14.41
CA ASN A 216 16.23 10.87 -14.14
C ASN A 216 14.86 11.51 -14.51
N PRO A 217 14.07 11.99 -13.53
CA PRO A 217 12.73 12.50 -13.81
C PRO A 217 12.74 13.83 -14.58
N SER A 218 13.85 14.57 -14.59
CA SER A 218 13.95 15.85 -15.31
C SER A 218 14.22 15.64 -16.80
N THR A 219 15.08 14.69 -17.16
CA THR A 219 15.44 14.37 -18.55
C THR A 219 14.63 13.22 -19.13
N LYS A 220 13.94 12.42 -18.27
CA LYS A 220 13.25 11.17 -18.60
C LYS A 220 14.18 10.06 -19.10
N GLU A 221 15.47 10.18 -18.85
CA GLU A 221 16.47 9.19 -19.25
C GLU A 221 16.52 8.05 -18.23
N ILE A 222 16.65 6.82 -18.72
CA ILE A 222 17.05 5.67 -17.93
C ILE A 222 18.56 5.79 -17.75
N VAL A 223 18.98 6.04 -16.51
CA VAL A 223 20.40 6.27 -16.16
C VAL A 223 21.10 4.96 -15.95
N ASP A 224 20.41 4.00 -15.29
CA ASP A 224 20.98 2.69 -14.98
C ASP A 224 19.89 1.62 -14.91
N THR A 225 20.27 0.35 -15.07
CA THR A 225 19.36 -0.79 -15.06
C THR A 225 19.99 -1.99 -14.36
N TYR A 226 19.24 -2.62 -13.45
CA TYR A 226 19.58 -3.91 -12.88
C TYR A 226 18.70 -4.98 -13.53
N ASP A 227 19.32 -5.90 -14.26
CA ASP A 227 18.64 -6.89 -15.10
C ASP A 227 18.39 -8.22 -14.35
N ASP A 228 17.49 -9.04 -14.93
CA ASP A 228 17.22 -10.43 -14.55
C ASP A 228 16.79 -10.60 -13.08
N PHE A 229 15.97 -9.66 -12.57
CA PHE A 229 15.40 -9.72 -11.24
C PHE A 229 13.94 -9.26 -11.22
N ASP A 230 13.02 -10.17 -10.88
CA ASP A 230 11.59 -9.87 -10.77
C ASP A 230 11.24 -9.30 -9.38
N ALA A 231 11.24 -7.98 -9.25
CA ALA A 231 10.86 -7.28 -8.03
C ALA A 231 9.42 -6.77 -8.08
N LEU A 232 8.63 -7.04 -7.03
CA LEU A 232 7.26 -6.54 -6.89
C LEU A 232 7.20 -5.14 -6.27
N GLY A 233 7.98 -4.92 -5.23
CA GLY A 233 8.02 -3.65 -4.50
C GLY A 233 9.46 -3.17 -4.36
N ILE A 234 9.63 -1.87 -4.16
CA ILE A 234 10.93 -1.24 -3.92
C ILE A 234 10.82 -0.19 -2.83
N ALA A 235 11.81 -0.14 -1.95
CA ALA A 235 12.03 0.96 -1.01
C ALA A 235 13.53 1.19 -0.82
N LEU A 236 13.89 2.45 -0.62
CA LEU A 236 15.29 2.84 -0.36
C LEU A 236 15.51 3.03 1.14
N PHE A 237 16.67 2.62 1.62
CA PHE A 237 17.04 2.78 3.01
C PHE A 237 18.56 2.91 3.17
N VAL A 238 18.99 3.71 4.15
CA VAL A 238 20.39 3.86 4.53
C VAL A 238 20.65 3.06 5.81
N GLY A 239 21.26 1.89 5.61
CA GLY A 239 21.73 1.04 6.69
C GLY A 239 23.15 1.38 7.16
N ILE A 240 23.73 0.48 7.97
CA ILE A 240 25.12 0.64 8.45
C ILE A 240 26.16 0.48 7.34
N ASP A 241 25.83 -0.21 6.26
CA ASP A 241 26.64 -0.50 5.07
C ASP A 241 26.32 0.41 3.87
N GLY A 242 25.58 1.51 4.11
CA GLY A 242 25.24 2.50 3.10
C GLY A 242 23.82 2.39 2.58
N LYS A 243 23.56 3.07 1.45
CA LYS A 243 22.23 3.12 0.82
C LYS A 243 22.00 1.84 0.02
N ARG A 244 20.79 1.26 0.17
CA ARG A 244 20.35 0.08 -0.55
C ARG A 244 18.89 0.21 -1.00
N ALA A 245 18.54 -0.38 -2.13
CA ALA A 245 17.17 -0.60 -2.57
C ALA A 245 16.71 -1.98 -2.10
N TYR A 246 15.68 -2.02 -1.26
CA TYR A 246 15.05 -3.25 -0.77
C TYR A 246 13.94 -3.67 -1.70
N LEU A 247 13.90 -4.94 -2.06
CA LEU A 247 13.12 -5.52 -3.14
C LEU A 247 12.34 -6.74 -2.65
N GLY A 248 11.04 -6.78 -2.91
CA GLY A 248 10.24 -7.99 -2.71
C GLY A 248 10.31 -8.88 -3.93
N HIS A 249 10.79 -10.12 -3.81
CA HIS A 249 10.93 -11.03 -4.93
C HIS A 249 9.56 -11.53 -5.42
N ALA A 250 9.33 -11.59 -6.74
CA ALA A 250 8.04 -11.98 -7.31
C ALA A 250 7.76 -13.49 -7.20
N ARG A 251 8.79 -14.32 -7.21
CA ARG A 251 8.68 -15.79 -7.25
C ARG A 251 8.74 -16.44 -5.88
N LYS A 252 9.44 -15.79 -4.92
CA LYS A 252 9.69 -16.32 -3.59
C LYS A 252 9.20 -15.32 -2.54
N PRO A 253 8.87 -15.77 -1.34
CA PRO A 253 8.50 -14.89 -0.23
C PRO A 253 9.74 -14.21 0.39
N ASP A 254 10.71 -13.84 -0.43
CA ASP A 254 12.02 -13.37 -0.02
C ASP A 254 12.16 -11.87 -0.23
N ILE A 255 12.94 -11.24 0.65
CA ILE A 255 13.37 -9.85 0.53
C ILE A 255 14.85 -9.85 0.20
N TYR A 256 15.18 -9.12 -0.85
CA TYR A 256 16.55 -8.86 -1.29
C TYR A 256 16.86 -7.38 -1.19
N SER A 257 18.12 -7.04 -1.27
CA SER A 257 18.56 -5.65 -1.47
C SER A 257 19.72 -5.57 -2.45
N VAL A 258 19.79 -4.44 -3.15
CA VAL A 258 20.93 -4.08 -4.00
C VAL A 258 21.48 -2.75 -3.53
N GLY A 259 22.83 -2.63 -3.45
CA GLY A 259 23.49 -1.39 -3.06
C GLY A 259 23.24 -0.28 -4.07
N ILE A 260 23.21 0.95 -3.58
CA ILE A 260 23.07 2.16 -4.40
C ILE A 260 24.30 3.02 -4.19
N ASP A 261 24.92 3.42 -5.28
CA ASP A 261 26.06 4.36 -5.25
C ASP A 261 25.61 5.81 -5.02
N THR A 262 26.56 6.70 -4.84
CA THR A 262 26.30 8.11 -4.54
C THR A 262 25.61 8.88 -5.67
N ASP A 263 25.73 8.39 -6.91
CA ASP A 263 25.02 8.92 -8.09
C ASP A 263 23.66 8.25 -8.32
N GLY A 264 23.30 7.27 -7.49
CA GLY A 264 22.04 6.54 -7.57
C GLY A 264 22.11 5.26 -8.41
N SER A 265 23.23 4.93 -9.03
CA SER A 265 23.40 3.71 -9.81
C SER A 265 23.42 2.45 -8.94
N PHE A 266 23.09 1.31 -9.55
CA PHE A 266 23.07 0.02 -8.84
C PHE A 266 24.48 -0.57 -8.71
N LYS A 267 24.79 -1.07 -7.51
CA LYS A 267 25.95 -1.94 -7.30
C LYS A 267 25.63 -3.36 -7.77
N ASN A 268 26.63 -4.06 -8.23
CA ASN A 268 26.47 -5.49 -8.55
C ASN A 268 26.67 -6.35 -7.29
N ASP A 269 25.83 -6.13 -6.27
CA ASP A 269 25.94 -6.73 -4.93
C ASP A 269 24.57 -7.18 -4.37
N LEU A 270 23.75 -7.82 -5.21
CA LEU A 270 22.45 -8.37 -4.77
C LEU A 270 22.63 -9.24 -3.52
N ARG A 271 21.88 -8.93 -2.47
CA ARG A 271 21.98 -9.59 -1.18
C ARG A 271 20.59 -10.11 -0.75
N PHE A 272 20.54 -11.36 -0.32
CA PHE A 272 19.40 -11.90 0.41
C PHE A 272 19.37 -11.27 1.82
N GLU A 273 18.22 -10.75 2.22
CA GLU A 273 18.04 -10.13 3.53
C GLU A 273 17.34 -11.08 4.50
N PHE A 274 16.16 -11.53 4.15
CA PHE A 274 15.36 -12.50 4.92
C PHE A 274 14.22 -13.08 4.08
N SER A 275 13.61 -14.15 4.59
CA SER A 275 12.43 -14.78 3.99
C SER A 275 11.19 -14.62 4.87
N LEU A 276 10.03 -14.39 4.24
CA LEU A 276 8.75 -14.43 4.94
C LEU A 276 8.33 -15.86 5.33
N VAL A 277 9.00 -16.89 4.82
CA VAL A 277 8.79 -18.27 5.28
C VAL A 277 9.07 -18.41 6.77
N ASP A 278 9.99 -17.61 7.29
CA ASP A 278 10.44 -17.66 8.68
C ASP A 278 9.51 -16.91 9.65
N VAL A 279 8.42 -16.31 9.15
CA VAL A 279 7.45 -15.58 9.96
C VAL A 279 6.04 -16.18 9.83
N PRO A 280 5.13 -15.96 10.80
CA PRO A 280 3.79 -16.54 10.77
C PRO A 280 3.04 -16.18 9.48
N ASN A 281 2.43 -17.18 8.84
CA ASN A 281 1.60 -17.07 7.62
C ASN A 281 2.35 -16.52 6.39
N GLY A 282 3.70 -16.56 6.35
CA GLY A 282 4.48 -15.91 5.32
C GLY A 282 4.77 -16.74 4.06
N SER A 283 4.60 -18.07 4.09
CA SER A 283 5.10 -19.00 3.05
C SER A 283 4.63 -18.73 1.61
N TYR A 284 3.44 -18.17 1.43
CA TYR A 284 2.89 -17.84 0.10
C TYR A 284 2.87 -16.35 -0.19
N ASN A 285 3.18 -15.54 0.81
CA ASN A 285 3.10 -14.08 0.74
C ASN A 285 4.33 -13.48 0.08
N LYS A 286 4.12 -12.55 -0.86
CA LYS A 286 5.18 -11.80 -1.54
C LYS A 286 5.00 -10.31 -1.29
N ALA A 287 6.10 -9.64 -0.94
CA ALA A 287 6.06 -8.22 -0.62
C ALA A 287 5.86 -7.38 -1.88
N HIS A 288 4.65 -6.87 -2.08
CA HIS A 288 4.31 -6.03 -3.22
C HIS A 288 4.40 -4.54 -2.91
N ARG A 289 4.40 -4.15 -1.63
CA ARG A 289 4.67 -2.78 -1.19
C ARG A 289 5.60 -2.83 0.02
N ILE A 290 6.69 -2.10 -0.09
CA ILE A 290 7.68 -1.93 0.97
C ILE A 290 7.67 -0.46 1.35
N LYS A 291 7.50 -0.17 2.63
CA LYS A 291 7.66 1.17 3.20
C LYS A 291 8.65 1.09 4.33
N ILE A 292 9.62 1.99 4.36
CA ILE A 292 10.57 2.09 5.46
C ILE A 292 10.43 3.49 6.06
N ASP A 293 10.23 3.55 7.37
CA ASP A 293 10.08 4.79 8.13
C ASP A 293 10.98 4.70 9.38
N GLY A 294 12.05 5.47 9.38
CA GLY A 294 13.13 5.26 10.34
C GLY A 294 13.71 3.86 10.22
N ASP A 295 13.79 3.15 11.33
CA ASP A 295 14.28 1.76 11.39
C ASP A 295 13.15 0.71 11.33
N ILE A 296 11.97 1.08 10.85
CA ILE A 296 10.82 0.17 10.72
C ILE A 296 10.47 -0.03 9.25
N MET A 297 10.56 -1.27 8.80
CA MET A 297 10.08 -1.71 7.49
C MET A 297 8.67 -2.29 7.64
N THR A 298 7.75 -1.78 6.85
CA THR A 298 6.37 -2.30 6.72
C THR A 298 6.21 -2.94 5.35
N LEU A 299 5.90 -4.23 5.34
CA LEU A 299 5.65 -4.99 4.13
C LEU A 299 4.14 -5.25 4.00
N LYS A 300 3.51 -4.74 2.95
CA LYS A 300 2.20 -5.22 2.53
C LYS A 300 2.42 -6.36 1.56
N THR A 301 1.84 -7.51 1.88
CA THR A 301 2.08 -8.74 1.14
C THR A 301 0.79 -9.28 0.54
N ARG A 302 0.94 -10.06 -0.51
CA ARG A 302 -0.13 -10.81 -1.16
C ARG A 302 0.45 -12.01 -1.91
N GLU A 303 -0.38 -12.96 -2.21
CA GLU A 303 -0.06 -13.96 -3.21
C GLU A 303 0.12 -13.28 -4.59
N PHE A 304 1.12 -13.72 -5.34
CA PHE A 304 1.40 -13.22 -6.69
C PHE A 304 1.66 -14.38 -7.65
N SER A 305 1.07 -14.27 -8.82
CA SER A 305 1.37 -15.08 -9.99
C SER A 305 1.44 -14.18 -11.21
N TYR A 306 2.23 -14.56 -12.21
CA TYR A 306 2.33 -13.80 -13.46
C TYR A 306 1.01 -13.79 -14.23
N THR A 307 0.20 -14.83 -14.11
CA THR A 307 -1.15 -14.83 -14.68
C THR A 307 -2.12 -14.06 -13.81
N LEU A 308 -3.10 -13.40 -14.42
CA LEU A 308 -4.20 -12.78 -13.68
C LEU A 308 -4.99 -13.86 -12.96
N ILE A 309 -4.86 -13.88 -11.63
CA ILE A 309 -5.72 -14.69 -10.77
C ILE A 309 -6.90 -13.79 -10.39
N THR A 310 -8.11 -14.24 -10.70
CA THR A 310 -9.33 -13.69 -10.11
C THR A 310 -9.36 -14.11 -8.64
N ALA A 311 -8.66 -13.38 -7.80
CA ALA A 311 -8.65 -13.66 -6.38
C ALA A 311 -9.83 -12.98 -5.74
N SER A 312 -10.90 -13.72 -5.49
CA SER A 312 -11.96 -13.32 -4.57
C SER A 312 -11.46 -13.28 -3.11
N ASP A 313 -10.38 -14.00 -2.78
CA ASP A 313 -9.92 -14.23 -1.40
C ASP A 313 -8.39 -14.15 -1.24
N VAL A 314 -7.73 -13.18 -1.87
CA VAL A 314 -6.30 -12.96 -1.60
C VAL A 314 -6.14 -12.46 -0.17
N MET A 315 -5.61 -13.30 0.71
CA MET A 315 -5.19 -12.88 2.04
C MET A 315 -4.12 -11.79 1.88
N ARG A 316 -4.42 -10.62 2.44
CA ARG A 316 -3.48 -9.52 2.55
C ARG A 316 -2.92 -9.52 3.96
N THR A 317 -1.63 -9.57 4.07
CA THR A 317 -0.96 -9.57 5.37
C THR A 317 0.03 -8.40 5.43
N VAL A 318 0.10 -7.76 6.56
CA VAL A 318 1.05 -6.68 6.82
C VAL A 318 2.05 -7.16 7.86
N TYR A 319 3.34 -7.15 7.51
CA TYR A 319 4.43 -7.48 8.41
C TYR A 319 5.22 -6.23 8.74
N LYS A 320 5.70 -6.14 10.00
CA LYS A 320 6.67 -5.13 10.40
C LYS A 320 7.96 -5.79 10.85
N PHE A 321 9.06 -5.17 10.44
CA PHE A 321 10.41 -5.53 10.83
C PHE A 321 11.13 -4.32 11.39
N SER A 322 11.99 -4.51 12.37
CA SER A 322 12.89 -3.48 12.89
C SER A 322 14.31 -3.73 12.41
N TYR A 323 14.99 -2.67 12.03
CA TYR A 323 16.41 -2.73 11.66
C TYR A 323 17.28 -2.61 12.90
N ASP A 324 18.13 -3.60 13.12
CA ASP A 324 19.12 -3.56 14.19
C ASP A 324 20.41 -2.95 13.64
N ARG A 325 20.71 -1.73 14.07
CA ARG A 325 21.92 -1.01 13.63
C ARG A 325 23.22 -1.57 14.20
N SER A 326 23.18 -2.52 15.14
CA SER A 326 24.36 -3.17 15.69
C SER A 326 24.91 -4.28 14.80
N ASP A 327 24.03 -5.00 14.09
CA ASP A 327 24.38 -6.12 13.21
C ASP A 327 23.93 -5.94 11.75
N GLY A 328 23.23 -4.84 11.43
CA GLY A 328 22.78 -4.52 10.09
C GLY A 328 21.67 -5.42 9.57
N LYS A 329 20.85 -5.99 10.45
CA LYS A 329 19.82 -6.97 10.07
C LYS A 329 18.42 -6.50 10.39
N TRP A 330 17.47 -6.93 9.58
CA TRP A 330 16.04 -6.81 9.83
C TRP A 330 15.55 -7.95 10.72
N LYS A 331 14.85 -7.61 11.79
CA LYS A 331 14.26 -8.56 12.74
C LYS A 331 12.76 -8.44 12.70
N PHE A 332 12.06 -9.57 12.62
CA PHE A 332 10.59 -9.61 12.66
C PHE A 332 10.09 -8.98 13.97
N LEU A 333 9.14 -8.06 13.83
CA LEU A 333 8.56 -7.33 14.96
C LEU A 333 7.14 -7.83 15.26
N GLU A 334 6.25 -7.72 14.26
CA GLU A 334 4.84 -8.07 14.44
C GLU A 334 4.11 -8.30 13.11
N LEU A 335 2.97 -9.00 13.21
CA LEU A 335 1.89 -8.93 12.23
C LEU A 335 1.04 -7.71 12.55
N ALA A 336 0.77 -6.87 11.56
CA ALA A 336 -0.12 -5.73 11.69
C ALA A 336 -1.43 -5.99 10.93
N GLU A 337 -2.52 -5.42 11.41
CA GLU A 337 -3.78 -5.37 10.67
C GLU A 337 -3.69 -4.34 9.51
N GLU A 338 -4.36 -4.61 8.40
CA GLU A 338 -4.40 -3.72 7.23
C GLU A 338 -5.36 -2.54 7.45
#